data_6dc8d5e3b4c6ae9ce609732c4db5dc79
#
_entry.id   6dc8d5e3b4c6ae9ce609732c4db5dc79
#
_cell.length_a   1.000
_cell.length_b   1.000
_cell.length_c   1.000
_cell.angle_alpha   90.00
_cell.angle_beta   90.00
_cell.angle_gamma   90.00
#
_symmetry.space_group_name_H-M   'P 1'
#
loop_
_entity.id
_entity.type
_entity.pdbx_description
1 polymer ?
#
loop_
_entity_poly.entity_id
_entity_poly.type
_entity_poly.pdbx_seq_one_letter_code
_entity_poly.pdbx_strand_id
1 'polypeptide(L)'
;NQARDYGIFGDNIFGTDFNFDIEIRLGAGAFVCGEETALLESIEGKRGQPRVKPPYPATAGLWGKPTLINNVETYANISQIILNGSKWFSSIGTENSKGTKVFALGGNVNNIGLVEVPMGTTLREIVYDIGGGIPNGRDFKAAQTGGPSGGCIPKEHLDTPIDYESLKEIGSMMGSGGLIVMDDTKCMVSLAKFYLEFTVSESCGKCTPCRIGTKRMLEILEKLCSGKGEELDIYKLEKLAVNIQKSSICGLGQSAPNPVISTLKYFREEFRQHALGKECKALECKAMSKITINQETCKGCGLCQKHCPVDAIKGEGREKRIIDQNKCIKCGTCLTNCPFKAIGIYTLHNVKINLHYTLKNVIIMKLKKIVLILLVIYINNTKGEKINERRYSYINN
;
A
#
# COMPACT_ATOMS: atom_id res chain seq x y z
N ASN A 1 -3.82 -9.93 31.33
CA ASN A 1 -4.25 -10.21 32.73
C ASN A 1 -4.50 -11.72 32.90
N GLN A 2 -5.41 -12.37 32.14
CA GLN A 2 -5.70 -13.80 32.29
C GLN A 2 -4.45 -14.70 32.39
N ALA A 3 -3.47 -14.51 31.51
CA ALA A 3 -2.24 -15.30 31.50
C ALA A 3 -1.41 -15.09 32.79
N ARG A 4 -1.45 -13.90 33.38
CA ARG A 4 -0.82 -13.65 34.69
C ARG A 4 -1.58 -14.33 35.82
N ASP A 5 -2.92 -14.29 35.79
CA ASP A 5 -3.77 -14.96 36.78
C ASP A 5 -3.59 -16.48 36.77
N TYR A 6 -3.24 -17.05 35.60
CA TYR A 6 -2.86 -18.46 35.44
C TYR A 6 -1.39 -18.78 35.73
N GLY A 7 -0.57 -17.80 36.13
CA GLY A 7 0.86 -18.00 36.39
C GLY A 7 1.72 -18.31 35.16
N ILE A 8 1.26 -17.89 33.96
CA ILE A 8 1.98 -18.08 32.69
C ILE A 8 2.91 -16.88 32.42
N PHE A 9 2.65 -15.72 33.02
CA PHE A 9 3.49 -14.52 32.95
C PHE A 9 3.86 -14.04 34.34
N GLY A 10 5.02 -13.43 34.48
CA GLY A 10 5.55 -12.90 35.74
C GLY A 10 6.73 -13.71 36.26
N ASP A 11 6.84 -13.77 37.57
CA ASP A 11 7.94 -14.44 38.24
C ASP A 11 7.58 -15.90 38.57
N ASN A 12 8.59 -16.77 38.62
CA ASN A 12 8.47 -18.18 38.99
C ASN A 12 7.40 -18.95 38.21
N ILE A 13 7.36 -18.79 36.89
CA ILE A 13 6.36 -19.42 36.02
C ILE A 13 6.34 -20.95 36.23
N PHE A 14 5.17 -21.49 36.51
CA PHE A 14 4.94 -22.91 36.85
C PHE A 14 5.79 -23.42 38.02
N GLY A 15 6.17 -22.53 38.97
CA GLY A 15 6.99 -22.89 40.13
C GLY A 15 8.46 -23.17 39.79
N THR A 16 8.94 -22.66 38.66
CA THR A 16 10.35 -22.69 38.23
C THR A 16 11.02 -21.35 38.48
N ASP A 17 12.37 -21.29 38.36
CA ASP A 17 13.11 -20.02 38.40
C ASP A 17 12.97 -19.18 37.13
N PHE A 18 12.12 -19.58 36.19
CA PHE A 18 11.89 -18.87 34.93
C PHE A 18 10.94 -17.71 35.11
N ASN A 19 11.38 -16.51 34.71
CA ASN A 19 10.60 -15.29 34.75
C ASN A 19 10.43 -14.77 33.34
N PHE A 20 9.18 -14.47 32.96
CA PHE A 20 8.86 -13.91 31.64
C PHE A 20 7.63 -13.03 31.71
N ASP A 21 7.71 -11.84 31.12
CA ASP A 21 6.56 -10.94 31.03
C ASP A 21 6.44 -10.29 29.65
N ILE A 22 5.24 -9.83 29.33
CA ILE A 22 4.92 -9.13 28.09
C ILE A 22 4.35 -7.76 28.43
N GLU A 23 4.94 -6.73 27.85
CA GLU A 23 4.45 -5.37 27.94
C GLU A 23 3.95 -4.88 26.56
N ILE A 24 2.75 -4.28 26.54
CA ILE A 24 2.18 -3.69 25.33
C ILE A 24 2.54 -2.20 25.31
N ARG A 25 3.19 -1.76 24.24
CA ARG A 25 3.48 -0.36 23.96
C ARG A 25 2.69 0.09 22.72
N LEU A 26 1.91 1.16 22.88
CA LEU A 26 1.13 1.74 21.80
C LEU A 26 1.94 2.84 21.12
N GLY A 27 2.13 2.72 19.81
CA GLY A 27 2.75 3.75 18.98
C GLY A 27 1.71 4.69 18.36
N ALA A 28 2.16 5.82 17.82
CA ALA A 28 1.32 6.79 17.13
C ALA A 28 0.90 6.36 15.69
N GLY A 29 1.28 5.16 15.25
CA GLY A 29 0.93 4.62 13.93
C GLY A 29 1.78 5.19 12.79
N ALA A 30 2.97 5.71 13.06
CA ALA A 30 3.92 6.13 12.03
C ALA A 30 4.52 4.92 11.32
N PHE A 31 4.39 4.86 10.00
CA PHE A 31 4.88 3.72 9.20
C PHE A 31 6.41 3.53 9.32
N VAL A 32 7.16 4.63 9.43
CA VAL A 32 8.62 4.57 9.62
C VAL A 32 9.03 3.82 10.88
N CYS A 33 8.20 3.78 11.92
CA CYS A 33 8.45 3.01 13.15
C CYS A 33 8.30 1.48 12.95
N GLY A 34 7.95 1.01 11.74
CA GLY A 34 8.11 -0.37 11.32
C GLY A 34 9.57 -0.76 11.01
N GLU A 35 10.45 0.21 10.77
CA GLU A 35 11.89 -0.04 10.71
C GLU A 35 12.42 -0.31 12.13
N GLU A 36 13.20 -1.38 12.30
CA GLU A 36 13.57 -1.92 13.62
C GLU A 36 14.20 -0.89 14.56
N THR A 37 15.11 -0.05 14.07
CA THR A 37 15.81 0.95 14.91
C THR A 37 14.96 2.19 15.17
N ALA A 38 14.09 2.58 14.24
CA ALA A 38 13.11 3.65 14.45
C ALA A 38 12.05 3.23 15.49
N LEU A 39 11.68 1.94 15.51
CA LEU A 39 10.84 1.36 16.56
C LEU A 39 11.49 1.52 17.94
N LEU A 40 12.79 1.15 18.06
CA LEU A 40 13.53 1.26 19.32
C LEU A 40 13.60 2.72 19.79
N GLU A 41 13.89 3.67 18.90
CA GLU A 41 13.89 5.10 19.23
C GLU A 41 12.51 5.55 19.74
N SER A 42 11.44 5.10 19.11
CA SER A 42 10.07 5.42 19.52
C SER A 42 9.73 4.85 20.90
N ILE A 43 10.11 3.60 21.20
CA ILE A 43 9.90 2.98 22.52
C ILE A 43 10.71 3.71 23.59
N GLU A 44 11.91 4.20 23.27
CA GLU A 44 12.76 4.99 24.15
C GLU A 44 12.25 6.43 24.39
N GLY A 45 11.10 6.81 23.79
CA GLY A 45 10.54 8.17 23.89
C GLY A 45 11.26 9.22 23.06
N LYS A 46 12.06 8.77 22.09
CA LYS A 46 12.77 9.63 21.13
C LYS A 46 11.98 9.73 19.83
N ARG A 47 12.40 10.63 18.94
CA ARG A 47 11.84 10.71 17.59
C ARG A 47 12.10 9.39 16.83
N GLY A 48 11.05 8.78 16.26
CA GLY A 48 11.12 7.55 15.48
C GLY A 48 11.90 7.72 14.19
N GLN A 49 13.21 7.61 14.28
CA GLN A 49 14.15 7.74 13.17
C GLN A 49 15.13 6.56 13.18
N PRO A 50 15.49 6.02 12.00
CA PRO A 50 16.46 4.94 11.93
C PRO A 50 17.83 5.31 12.50
N ARG A 51 18.46 4.36 13.18
CA ARG A 51 19.88 4.44 13.58
C ARG A 51 20.78 3.98 12.42
N VAL A 52 21.99 4.47 12.39
CA VAL A 52 23.03 3.94 11.49
C VAL A 52 23.52 2.60 12.04
N LYS A 53 23.68 1.62 11.21
CA LYS A 53 24.23 0.29 11.55
C LYS A 53 25.64 0.16 10.98
N PRO A 54 26.61 -0.42 11.69
CA PRO A 54 26.58 -0.94 13.04
C PRO A 54 26.53 0.17 14.11
N PRO A 55 26.11 -0.11 15.40
CA PRO A 55 25.77 -1.43 15.94
C PRO A 55 24.38 -1.92 15.51
N TYR A 56 24.24 -3.23 15.39
CA TYR A 56 22.94 -3.88 15.14
C TYR A 56 22.16 -4.07 16.45
N PRO A 57 20.81 -4.12 16.44
CA PRO A 57 19.99 -4.29 17.62
C PRO A 57 20.35 -5.53 18.46
N ALA A 58 20.80 -6.61 17.84
CA ALA A 58 21.29 -7.81 18.54
C ALA A 58 22.50 -7.54 19.45
N THR A 59 23.26 -6.47 19.15
CA THR A 59 24.41 -6.04 19.96
C THR A 59 24.04 -4.89 20.89
N ALA A 60 23.35 -3.87 20.37
CA ALA A 60 22.98 -2.65 21.11
C ALA A 60 21.62 -2.12 20.61
N GLY A 61 20.56 -2.67 21.13
CA GLY A 61 19.16 -2.33 20.77
C GLY A 61 18.50 -1.40 21.78
N LEU A 62 17.40 -1.83 22.38
CA LEU A 62 16.59 -1.09 23.33
C LEU A 62 17.41 -0.74 24.59
N TRP A 63 17.48 0.54 24.91
CA TRP A 63 18.32 1.09 26.00
C TRP A 63 19.78 0.63 25.97
N GLY A 64 20.31 0.41 24.75
CA GLY A 64 21.68 -0.04 24.55
C GLY A 64 21.92 -1.52 24.88
N LYS A 65 20.89 -2.29 25.18
CA LYS A 65 20.99 -3.72 25.50
C LYS A 65 20.73 -4.58 24.25
N PRO A 66 21.29 -5.80 24.18
CA PRO A 66 20.99 -6.75 23.11
C PRO A 66 19.48 -6.97 22.98
N THR A 67 18.95 -6.80 21.79
CA THR A 67 17.50 -6.85 21.55
C THR A 67 17.19 -7.67 20.30
N LEU A 68 16.27 -8.63 20.45
CA LEU A 68 15.72 -9.40 19.33
C LEU A 68 14.41 -8.74 18.88
N ILE A 69 14.30 -8.48 17.58
CA ILE A 69 13.10 -7.89 16.96
C ILE A 69 12.63 -8.79 15.85
N ASN A 70 11.35 -9.15 15.86
CA ASN A 70 10.72 -9.95 14.82
C ASN A 70 9.33 -9.40 14.47
N ASN A 71 8.86 -9.74 13.28
CA ASN A 71 7.48 -9.50 12.87
C ASN A 71 6.53 -10.31 13.74
N VAL A 72 5.32 -9.80 13.98
CA VAL A 72 4.27 -10.49 14.77
C VAL A 72 3.91 -11.83 14.17
N GLU A 73 3.83 -11.95 12.85
CA GLU A 73 3.56 -13.21 12.17
C GLU A 73 4.64 -14.27 12.44
N THR A 74 5.92 -13.86 12.54
CA THR A 74 7.02 -14.74 12.95
C THR A 74 6.78 -15.29 14.35
N TYR A 75 6.43 -14.43 15.31
CA TYR A 75 6.13 -14.88 16.67
C TYR A 75 4.88 -15.77 16.75
N ALA A 76 3.86 -15.49 15.95
CA ALA A 76 2.63 -16.30 15.92
C ALA A 76 2.90 -17.75 15.46
N ASN A 77 3.91 -17.98 14.64
CA ASN A 77 4.27 -19.31 14.18
C ASN A 77 5.06 -20.12 15.21
N ILE A 78 5.73 -19.49 16.19
CA ILE A 78 6.65 -20.19 17.11
C ILE A 78 5.94 -21.28 17.90
N SER A 79 4.74 -21.03 18.44
CA SER A 79 4.00 -22.00 19.23
C SER A 79 3.69 -23.25 18.40
N GLN A 80 3.26 -23.10 17.17
CA GLN A 80 2.94 -24.21 16.28
C GLN A 80 4.20 -24.99 15.88
N ILE A 81 5.31 -24.31 15.66
CA ILE A 81 6.60 -24.97 15.36
C ILE A 81 7.09 -25.81 16.55
N ILE A 82 6.94 -25.29 17.78
CA ILE A 82 7.34 -26.03 18.99
C ILE A 82 6.46 -27.25 19.20
N LEU A 83 5.14 -27.11 18.99
CA LEU A 83 4.19 -28.21 19.20
C LEU A 83 4.31 -29.31 18.16
N ASN A 84 4.48 -28.96 16.88
CA ASN A 84 4.44 -29.91 15.77
C ASN A 84 5.85 -30.30 15.26
N GLY A 85 6.86 -29.57 15.68
CA GLY A 85 8.27 -29.79 15.32
C GLY A 85 8.69 -29.11 14.02
N SER A 86 9.99 -28.95 13.88
CA SER A 86 10.62 -28.27 12.74
C SER A 86 10.38 -28.98 11.39
N LYS A 87 10.30 -30.30 11.39
CA LYS A 87 10.02 -31.08 10.17
C LYS A 87 8.62 -30.81 9.62
N TRP A 88 7.63 -30.68 10.52
CA TRP A 88 6.27 -30.29 10.11
C TRP A 88 6.29 -28.91 9.44
N PHE A 89 6.87 -27.91 10.08
CA PHE A 89 6.90 -26.56 9.51
C PHE A 89 7.64 -26.50 8.17
N SER A 90 8.78 -27.19 8.08
CA SER A 90 9.59 -27.23 6.86
C SER A 90 8.98 -28.06 5.72
N SER A 91 7.95 -28.86 5.99
CA SER A 91 7.20 -29.58 4.95
C SER A 91 6.16 -28.71 4.23
N ILE A 92 5.87 -27.51 4.74
CA ILE A 92 4.96 -26.54 4.15
C ILE A 92 5.76 -25.46 3.44
N GLY A 93 5.32 -25.04 2.26
CA GLY A 93 5.99 -23.99 1.49
C GLY A 93 6.98 -24.51 0.45
N THR A 94 7.84 -23.60 -0.04
CA THR A 94 8.88 -23.91 -1.04
C THR A 94 10.21 -24.34 -0.38
N GLU A 95 11.21 -24.66 -1.18
CA GLU A 95 12.53 -25.05 -0.67
C GLU A 95 13.17 -23.97 0.21
N ASN A 96 13.06 -22.71 -0.20
CA ASN A 96 13.71 -21.59 0.48
C ASN A 96 12.74 -20.73 1.32
N SER A 97 11.44 -20.82 1.08
CA SER A 97 10.40 -20.09 1.80
C SER A 97 9.45 -21.06 2.48
N LYS A 98 9.68 -21.34 3.77
CA LYS A 98 8.92 -22.31 4.55
C LYS A 98 7.71 -21.70 5.24
N GLY A 99 6.71 -22.58 5.51
CA GLY A 99 5.50 -22.21 6.24
C GLY A 99 4.41 -21.58 5.39
N THR A 100 3.55 -20.83 6.04
CA THR A 100 2.41 -20.14 5.44
C THR A 100 2.61 -18.62 5.44
N LYS A 101 1.77 -17.93 4.68
CA LYS A 101 1.70 -16.48 4.70
C LYS A 101 0.25 -16.01 4.75
N VAL A 102 -0.02 -15.04 5.62
CA VAL A 102 -1.32 -14.38 5.68
C VAL A 102 -1.33 -13.17 4.75
N PHE A 103 -2.31 -13.12 3.84
CA PHE A 103 -2.54 -11.97 2.97
C PHE A 103 -3.81 -11.23 3.33
N ALA A 104 -3.71 -9.90 3.35
CA ALA A 104 -4.87 -9.01 3.31
C ALA A 104 -5.22 -8.77 1.83
N LEU A 105 -6.08 -9.64 1.30
CA LEU A 105 -6.56 -9.60 -0.08
C LEU A 105 -7.62 -8.52 -0.24
N GLY A 106 -7.41 -7.61 -1.19
CA GLY A 106 -8.31 -6.50 -1.45
C GLY A 106 -8.18 -5.94 -2.86
N GLY A 107 -8.87 -4.84 -3.13
CA GLY A 107 -8.91 -4.20 -4.45
C GLY A 107 -10.05 -4.73 -5.33
N ASN A 108 -9.78 -4.91 -6.63
CA ASN A 108 -10.76 -5.38 -7.61
C ASN A 108 -10.80 -6.92 -7.65
N VAL A 109 -11.31 -7.53 -6.61
CA VAL A 109 -11.52 -8.98 -6.46
C VAL A 109 -12.88 -9.22 -5.81
N ASN A 110 -13.54 -10.35 -6.12
CA ASN A 110 -14.90 -10.61 -5.63
C ASN A 110 -14.93 -10.84 -4.12
N ASN A 111 -14.00 -11.63 -3.58
CA ASN A 111 -13.91 -11.95 -2.15
C ASN A 111 -12.71 -11.22 -1.55
N ILE A 112 -12.96 -10.29 -0.65
CA ILE A 112 -11.93 -9.55 0.09
C ILE A 112 -11.84 -10.07 1.52
N GLY A 113 -10.64 -10.10 2.08
CA GLY A 113 -10.45 -10.55 3.48
C GLY A 113 -9.03 -11.00 3.77
N LEU A 114 -8.87 -11.66 4.90
CA LEU A 114 -7.61 -12.30 5.26
C LEU A 114 -7.59 -13.74 4.71
N VAL A 115 -6.50 -14.08 4.06
CA VAL A 115 -6.28 -15.38 3.43
C VAL A 115 -4.93 -15.92 3.88
N GLU A 116 -4.91 -17.11 4.47
CA GLU A 116 -3.69 -17.82 4.79
C GLU A 116 -3.43 -18.90 3.74
N VAL A 117 -2.24 -18.90 3.15
CA VAL A 117 -1.85 -19.87 2.10
C VAL A 117 -0.44 -20.38 2.37
N PRO A 118 -0.10 -21.61 1.94
CA PRO A 118 1.28 -22.06 1.91
C PRO A 118 2.15 -21.12 1.06
N MET A 119 3.40 -20.92 1.48
CA MET A 119 4.37 -20.24 0.64
C MET A 119 4.53 -20.99 -0.68
N GLY A 120 4.58 -20.25 -1.79
CA GLY A 120 4.64 -20.85 -3.13
C GLY A 120 3.28 -21.06 -3.81
N THR A 121 2.15 -20.78 -3.12
CA THR A 121 0.84 -20.65 -3.78
C THR A 121 0.93 -19.56 -4.84
N THR A 122 0.39 -19.82 -6.04
CA THR A 122 0.48 -18.86 -7.15
C THR A 122 -0.45 -17.66 -6.95
N LEU A 123 -0.08 -16.54 -7.54
CA LEU A 123 -0.96 -15.36 -7.54
C LEU A 123 -2.32 -15.68 -8.20
N ARG A 124 -2.34 -16.55 -9.20
CA ARG A 124 -3.57 -17.01 -9.87
C ARG A 124 -4.51 -17.69 -8.89
N GLU A 125 -4.03 -18.68 -8.14
CA GLU A 125 -4.83 -19.40 -7.14
C GLU A 125 -5.40 -18.43 -6.08
N ILE A 126 -4.59 -17.49 -5.61
CA ILE A 126 -5.07 -16.50 -4.61
C ILE A 126 -6.16 -15.59 -5.20
N VAL A 127 -5.98 -15.11 -6.44
CA VAL A 127 -6.94 -14.15 -7.05
C VAL A 127 -8.20 -14.83 -7.54
N TYR A 128 -8.09 -16.00 -8.19
CA TYR A 128 -9.23 -16.63 -8.87
C TYR A 128 -9.91 -17.70 -8.02
N ASP A 129 -9.14 -18.61 -7.42
CA ASP A 129 -9.74 -19.74 -6.69
C ASP A 129 -10.21 -19.31 -5.32
N ILE A 130 -9.43 -18.51 -4.60
CA ILE A 130 -9.79 -18.01 -3.28
C ILE A 130 -10.56 -16.68 -3.38
N GLY A 131 -10.04 -15.74 -4.13
CA GLY A 131 -10.61 -14.40 -4.33
C GLY A 131 -11.85 -14.36 -5.21
N GLY A 132 -12.18 -15.46 -5.89
CA GLY A 132 -13.36 -15.56 -6.77
C GLY A 132 -13.26 -14.74 -8.06
N GLY A 133 -12.03 -14.34 -8.45
CA GLY A 133 -11.76 -13.61 -9.70
C GLY A 133 -12.12 -12.13 -9.68
N ILE A 134 -12.06 -11.52 -10.85
CA ILE A 134 -12.27 -10.09 -11.04
C ILE A 134 -13.77 -9.80 -11.22
N PRO A 135 -14.35 -8.82 -10.49
CA PRO A 135 -15.77 -8.52 -10.59
C PRO A 135 -16.18 -7.97 -11.96
N ASN A 136 -17.46 -8.18 -12.30
CA ASN A 136 -18.12 -7.68 -13.51
C ASN A 136 -17.51 -8.16 -14.83
N GLY A 137 -16.84 -9.34 -14.84
CA GLY A 137 -16.24 -9.91 -16.03
C GLY A 137 -15.08 -9.09 -16.62
N ARG A 138 -14.43 -8.27 -15.79
CA ARG A 138 -13.27 -7.47 -16.21
C ARG A 138 -12.00 -8.31 -16.22
N ASP A 139 -10.99 -7.78 -16.91
CA ASP A 139 -9.67 -8.40 -16.97
C ASP A 139 -8.81 -8.03 -15.76
N PHE A 140 -8.07 -9.01 -15.23
CA PHE A 140 -6.98 -8.74 -14.31
C PHE A 140 -5.89 -7.93 -15.03
N LYS A 141 -5.48 -6.84 -14.42
CA LYS A 141 -4.39 -6.02 -14.94
C LYS A 141 -3.09 -6.24 -14.18
N ALA A 142 -3.16 -6.14 -12.87
CA ALA A 142 -2.00 -6.29 -12.00
C ALA A 142 -2.41 -6.55 -10.55
N ALA A 143 -1.46 -6.98 -9.73
CA ALA A 143 -1.57 -6.98 -8.28
C ALA A 143 -0.37 -6.27 -7.65
N GLN A 144 -0.58 -5.56 -6.56
CA GLN A 144 0.48 -4.96 -5.76
C GLN A 144 0.68 -5.78 -4.49
N THR A 145 1.89 -6.31 -4.28
CA THR A 145 2.31 -6.96 -3.03
C THR A 145 3.20 -6.04 -2.23
N GLY A 146 3.34 -6.30 -0.92
CA GLY A 146 4.24 -5.56 -0.05
C GLY A 146 3.86 -4.10 0.20
N GLY A 147 2.64 -3.67 -0.17
CA GLY A 147 2.17 -2.30 0.01
C GLY A 147 3.06 -1.26 -0.68
N PRO A 148 3.33 -0.11 -0.04
CA PRO A 148 4.13 0.98 -0.63
C PRO A 148 5.61 0.64 -0.81
N SER A 149 6.09 -0.43 -0.21
CA SER A 149 7.48 -0.89 -0.33
C SER A 149 7.65 -1.99 -1.38
N GLY A 150 6.55 -2.57 -1.86
CA GLY A 150 6.56 -3.67 -2.81
C GLY A 150 6.47 -3.25 -4.26
N GLY A 151 6.21 -4.21 -5.14
CA GLY A 151 6.14 -4.03 -6.56
C GLY A 151 4.81 -4.47 -7.17
N CYS A 152 4.53 -3.94 -8.35
CA CYS A 152 3.38 -4.29 -9.15
C CYS A 152 3.70 -5.57 -9.96
N ILE A 153 2.82 -6.57 -9.89
CA ILE A 153 2.91 -7.85 -10.58
C ILE A 153 1.87 -7.85 -11.71
N PRO A 154 2.28 -7.82 -12.98
CA PRO A 154 1.35 -7.77 -14.11
C PRO A 154 0.78 -9.15 -14.45
N LYS A 155 -0.17 -9.18 -15.42
CA LYS A 155 -0.91 -10.39 -15.83
C LYS A 155 -0.01 -11.55 -16.28
N GLU A 156 1.12 -11.24 -16.92
CA GLU A 156 2.09 -12.24 -17.38
C GLU A 156 2.77 -13.02 -16.23
N HIS A 157 2.72 -12.51 -15.01
CA HIS A 157 3.27 -13.14 -13.81
C HIS A 157 2.20 -13.71 -12.86
N LEU A 158 0.99 -13.97 -13.34
CA LEU A 158 -0.08 -14.57 -12.54
C LEU A 158 0.28 -15.96 -11.97
N ASP A 159 1.09 -16.72 -12.70
CA ASP A 159 1.52 -18.07 -12.31
C ASP A 159 2.84 -18.08 -11.50
N THR A 160 3.35 -16.90 -11.14
CA THR A 160 4.53 -16.79 -10.27
C THR A 160 4.16 -17.27 -8.87
N PRO A 161 4.93 -18.21 -8.29
CA PRO A 161 4.79 -18.58 -6.88
C PRO A 161 4.98 -17.38 -5.96
N ILE A 162 4.12 -17.24 -4.98
CA ILE A 162 4.25 -16.19 -3.99
C ILE A 162 5.17 -16.66 -2.87
N ASP A 163 6.46 -16.45 -3.09
CA ASP A 163 7.53 -16.66 -2.12
C ASP A 163 8.56 -15.52 -2.18
N TYR A 164 9.55 -15.52 -1.28
CA TYR A 164 10.48 -14.40 -1.16
C TYR A 164 11.39 -14.24 -2.37
N GLU A 165 11.86 -15.36 -2.93
CA GLU A 165 12.79 -15.39 -4.03
C GLU A 165 12.10 -15.04 -5.35
N SER A 166 11.01 -15.71 -5.66
CA SER A 166 10.25 -15.51 -6.91
C SER A 166 9.72 -14.09 -7.02
N LEU A 167 9.22 -13.51 -5.92
CA LEU A 167 8.77 -12.12 -5.91
C LEU A 167 9.92 -11.13 -6.14
N LYS A 168 11.10 -11.41 -5.58
CA LYS A 168 12.28 -10.56 -5.76
C LYS A 168 12.78 -10.59 -7.21
N GLU A 169 12.76 -11.74 -7.88
CA GLU A 169 13.16 -11.90 -9.27
C GLU A 169 12.33 -11.03 -10.23
N ILE A 170 11.03 -10.94 -10.00
CA ILE A 170 10.14 -10.10 -10.80
C ILE A 170 10.16 -8.62 -10.39
N GLY A 171 10.91 -8.25 -9.35
CA GLY A 171 11.04 -6.87 -8.86
C GLY A 171 9.94 -6.46 -7.88
N SER A 172 9.33 -7.44 -7.21
CA SER A 172 8.37 -7.22 -6.14
C SER A 172 8.93 -7.66 -4.78
N MET A 173 8.13 -7.66 -3.73
CA MET A 173 8.48 -8.19 -2.42
C MET A 173 7.24 -8.64 -1.66
N MET A 174 7.42 -9.59 -0.75
CA MET A 174 6.34 -10.11 0.10
C MET A 174 5.72 -9.05 1.01
N GLY A 175 6.56 -8.27 1.68
CA GLY A 175 6.15 -7.33 2.71
C GLY A 175 5.37 -7.99 3.86
N SER A 176 4.43 -7.26 4.44
CA SER A 176 3.59 -7.74 5.54
C SER A 176 2.31 -8.49 5.10
N GLY A 177 2.19 -8.85 3.82
CA GLY A 177 1.04 -9.59 3.29
C GLY A 177 -0.09 -8.72 2.73
N GLY A 178 0.14 -7.45 2.46
CA GLY A 178 -0.81 -6.65 1.68
C GLY A 178 -0.83 -7.12 0.22
N LEU A 179 -2.01 -7.48 -0.30
CA LEU A 179 -2.21 -7.89 -1.69
C LEU A 179 -3.41 -7.16 -2.28
N ILE A 180 -3.14 -6.21 -3.16
CA ILE A 180 -4.17 -5.37 -3.78
C ILE A 180 -4.29 -5.71 -5.25
N VAL A 181 -5.43 -6.25 -5.63
CA VAL A 181 -5.75 -6.65 -7.01
C VAL A 181 -6.33 -5.48 -7.79
N MET A 182 -5.94 -5.34 -9.04
CA MET A 182 -6.35 -4.26 -9.94
C MET A 182 -6.85 -4.83 -11.26
N ASP A 183 -7.96 -4.27 -11.74
CA ASP A 183 -8.51 -4.55 -13.05
C ASP A 183 -8.05 -3.53 -14.11
N ASP A 184 -8.55 -3.68 -15.32
CA ASP A 184 -8.24 -2.85 -16.50
C ASP A 184 -8.65 -1.37 -16.35
N THR A 185 -9.45 -1.00 -15.34
CA THR A 185 -9.84 0.38 -15.07
C THR A 185 -8.81 1.18 -14.30
N LYS A 186 -7.72 0.54 -13.83
CA LYS A 186 -6.70 1.22 -13.03
C LYS A 186 -5.59 1.81 -13.91
N CYS A 187 -5.22 3.06 -13.58
CA CYS A 187 -4.08 3.73 -14.18
C CYS A 187 -2.81 3.45 -13.38
N MET A 188 -1.80 2.87 -14.02
CA MET A 188 -0.55 2.49 -13.34
C MET A 188 0.29 3.72 -12.96
N VAL A 189 0.17 4.83 -13.68
CA VAL A 189 0.84 6.10 -13.33
C VAL A 189 0.20 6.71 -12.07
N SER A 190 -1.14 6.68 -11.98
CA SER A 190 -1.88 7.12 -10.79
C SER A 190 -1.61 6.22 -9.58
N LEU A 191 -1.46 4.91 -9.80
CA LEU A 191 -1.10 3.95 -8.76
C LEU A 191 0.31 4.24 -8.19
N ALA A 192 1.30 4.42 -9.06
CA ALA A 192 2.66 4.77 -8.66
C ALA A 192 2.69 6.07 -7.84
N LYS A 193 1.92 7.08 -8.29
CA LYS A 193 1.73 8.34 -7.58
C LYS A 193 1.15 8.11 -6.19
N PHE A 194 0.08 7.34 -6.06
CA PHE A 194 -0.59 7.04 -4.80
C PHE A 194 0.36 6.42 -3.75
N TYR A 195 1.15 5.41 -4.14
CA TYR A 195 2.09 4.79 -3.21
C TYR A 195 3.23 5.73 -2.82
N LEU A 196 3.65 6.56 -3.75
CA LEU A 196 4.73 7.52 -3.48
C LEU A 196 4.25 8.69 -2.59
N GLU A 197 2.99 9.15 -2.74
CA GLU A 197 2.35 10.11 -1.83
C GLU A 197 2.37 9.60 -0.38
N PHE A 198 1.99 8.34 -0.19
CA PHE A 198 2.08 7.70 1.12
C PHE A 198 3.52 7.71 1.65
N THR A 199 4.50 7.30 0.84
CA THR A 199 5.90 7.25 1.30
C THR A 199 6.46 8.63 1.62
N VAL A 200 6.09 9.67 0.86
CA VAL A 200 6.48 11.06 1.14
C VAL A 200 5.91 11.52 2.48
N SER A 201 4.65 11.21 2.77
CA SER A 201 3.99 11.58 4.03
C SER A 201 4.56 10.85 5.24
N GLU A 202 5.04 9.61 5.07
CA GLU A 202 5.57 8.76 6.13
C GLU A 202 7.10 8.85 6.31
N SER A 203 7.77 9.64 5.48
CA SER A 203 9.22 9.85 5.60
C SER A 203 9.59 10.53 6.92
N CYS A 204 10.52 9.95 7.68
CA CYS A 204 11.04 10.58 8.92
C CYS A 204 11.83 11.87 8.67
N GLY A 205 12.21 12.15 7.40
CA GLY A 205 12.97 13.32 6.98
C GLY A 205 14.47 13.31 7.31
N LYS A 206 15.03 12.22 7.86
CA LYS A 206 16.43 12.16 8.29
C LYS A 206 17.41 12.27 7.12
N CYS A 207 17.24 11.45 6.08
CA CYS A 207 18.18 11.43 4.95
C CYS A 207 17.64 12.18 3.71
N THR A 208 18.50 12.93 3.05
CA THR A 208 18.16 13.74 1.86
C THR A 208 17.59 12.93 0.69
N PRO A 209 18.13 11.74 0.33
CA PRO A 209 17.60 10.94 -0.77
C PRO A 209 16.12 10.59 -0.57
N CYS A 210 15.72 10.17 0.61
CA CYS A 210 14.31 9.90 0.93
C CYS A 210 13.52 11.21 1.00
N ARG A 211 13.88 12.16 1.88
CA ARG A 211 13.11 13.39 2.12
C ARG A 211 12.88 14.23 0.86
N ILE A 212 13.93 14.48 0.09
CA ILE A 212 13.87 15.35 -1.10
C ILE A 212 13.62 14.54 -2.37
N GLY A 213 14.30 13.40 -2.51
CA GLY A 213 14.21 12.58 -3.73
C GLY A 213 12.82 12.04 -3.98
N THR A 214 12.15 11.46 -2.96
CA THR A 214 10.77 10.96 -3.12
C THR A 214 9.79 12.08 -3.44
N LYS A 215 9.96 13.28 -2.85
CA LYS A 215 9.15 14.45 -3.18
C LYS A 215 9.33 14.87 -4.65
N ARG A 216 10.57 14.89 -5.16
CA ARG A 216 10.83 15.21 -6.57
C ARG A 216 10.25 14.18 -7.53
N MET A 217 10.30 12.88 -7.15
CA MET A 217 9.62 11.85 -7.94
C MET A 217 8.10 12.08 -7.94
N LEU A 218 7.51 12.44 -6.80
CA LEU A 218 6.08 12.70 -6.69
C LEU A 218 5.66 13.87 -7.59
N GLU A 219 6.40 14.97 -7.59
CA GLU A 219 6.15 16.12 -8.45
C GLU A 219 6.16 15.73 -9.95
N ILE A 220 7.05 14.84 -10.36
CA ILE A 220 7.07 14.31 -11.73
C ILE A 220 5.81 13.48 -12.03
N LEU A 221 5.39 12.59 -11.11
CA LEU A 221 4.17 11.80 -11.29
C LEU A 221 2.91 12.68 -11.31
N GLU A 222 2.86 13.74 -10.51
CA GLU A 222 1.79 14.74 -10.53
C GLU A 222 1.75 15.46 -11.88
N LYS A 223 2.92 15.85 -12.41
CA LYS A 223 3.07 16.46 -13.74
C LYS A 223 2.55 15.53 -14.83
N LEU A 224 2.90 14.23 -14.78
CA LEU A 224 2.40 13.21 -15.70
C LEU A 224 0.87 13.03 -15.58
N CYS A 225 0.33 12.87 -14.37
CA CYS A 225 -1.12 12.70 -14.14
C CYS A 225 -1.94 13.95 -14.48
N SER A 226 -1.32 15.13 -14.51
CA SER A 226 -1.98 16.38 -14.91
C SER A 226 -1.94 16.65 -16.43
N GLY A 227 -1.36 15.75 -17.23
CA GLY A 227 -1.20 15.91 -18.68
C GLY A 227 -0.13 16.93 -19.08
N LYS A 228 0.70 17.38 -18.15
CA LYS A 228 1.80 18.33 -18.38
C LYS A 228 3.17 17.63 -18.52
N GLY A 229 3.18 16.30 -18.43
CA GLY A 229 4.40 15.49 -18.52
C GLY A 229 5.10 15.60 -19.86
N GLU A 230 6.37 15.26 -19.88
CA GLU A 230 7.25 15.21 -21.05
C GLU A 230 8.01 13.88 -21.06
N GLU A 231 8.55 13.45 -22.20
CA GLU A 231 9.30 12.18 -22.28
C GLU A 231 10.53 12.19 -21.37
N LEU A 232 11.19 13.33 -21.23
CA LEU A 232 12.32 13.51 -20.33
C LEU A 232 11.96 13.27 -18.86
N ASP A 233 10.70 13.47 -18.48
CA ASP A 233 10.22 13.21 -17.10
C ASP A 233 10.27 11.71 -16.76
N ILE A 234 10.01 10.83 -17.73
CA ILE A 234 10.12 9.38 -17.56
C ILE A 234 11.58 8.99 -17.25
N TYR A 235 12.52 9.53 -18.01
CA TYR A 235 13.95 9.29 -17.79
C TYR A 235 14.43 9.83 -16.43
N LYS A 236 13.98 11.04 -16.05
CA LYS A 236 14.30 11.61 -14.73
C LYS A 236 13.76 10.75 -13.60
N LEU A 237 12.55 10.23 -13.76
CA LEU A 237 11.90 9.37 -12.78
C LEU A 237 12.70 8.08 -12.55
N GLU A 238 13.16 7.43 -13.61
CA GLU A 238 14.01 6.23 -13.55
C GLU A 238 15.34 6.51 -12.82
N LYS A 239 16.01 7.59 -13.18
CA LYS A 239 17.30 7.97 -12.57
C LYS A 239 17.16 8.31 -11.09
N LEU A 240 16.12 9.09 -10.73
CA LEU A 240 15.84 9.43 -9.34
C LEU A 240 15.52 8.15 -8.52
N ALA A 241 14.72 7.25 -9.07
CA ALA A 241 14.34 5.99 -8.41
C ALA A 241 15.59 5.18 -8.01
N VAL A 242 16.50 4.94 -8.95
CA VAL A 242 17.75 4.21 -8.69
C VAL A 242 18.63 4.92 -7.65
N ASN A 243 18.74 6.24 -7.73
CA ASN A 243 19.57 7.01 -6.80
C ASN A 243 19.01 6.96 -5.37
N ILE A 244 17.69 7.12 -5.21
CA ILE A 244 17.02 7.05 -3.89
C ILE A 244 17.20 5.66 -3.28
N GLN A 245 17.02 4.61 -4.09
CA GLN A 245 17.17 3.22 -3.67
C GLN A 245 18.56 2.94 -3.10
N LYS A 246 19.60 3.40 -3.80
CA LYS A 246 21.00 3.13 -3.45
C LYS A 246 21.55 4.00 -2.32
N SER A 247 20.98 5.19 -2.09
CA SER A 247 21.57 6.18 -1.16
C SER A 247 20.73 6.46 0.08
N SER A 248 19.54 5.87 0.21
CA SER A 248 18.73 6.01 1.42
C SER A 248 19.27 5.15 2.57
N ILE A 249 19.17 5.65 3.80
CA ILE A 249 19.74 5.02 4.99
C ILE A 249 18.96 3.77 5.40
N CYS A 250 17.63 3.74 5.26
CA CYS A 250 16.77 2.65 5.74
C CYS A 250 15.86 2.09 4.64
N GLY A 251 15.25 0.94 4.95
CA GLY A 251 14.36 0.22 4.05
C GLY A 251 13.21 1.04 3.49
N LEU A 252 12.65 2.02 4.25
CA LEU A 252 11.59 2.88 3.76
C LEU A 252 12.04 3.66 2.51
N GLY A 253 13.16 4.36 2.57
CA GLY A 253 13.67 5.11 1.43
C GLY A 253 14.20 4.21 0.32
N GLN A 254 14.83 3.08 0.67
CA GLN A 254 15.35 2.11 -0.30
C GLN A 254 14.24 1.43 -1.10
N SER A 255 13.07 1.20 -0.51
CA SER A 255 11.93 0.55 -1.17
C SER A 255 10.89 1.52 -1.73
N ALA A 256 10.90 2.79 -1.32
CA ALA A 256 9.97 3.82 -1.80
C ALA A 256 9.83 3.88 -3.33
N PRO A 257 10.91 3.71 -4.14
CA PRO A 257 10.82 3.73 -5.58
C PRO A 257 10.25 2.45 -6.22
N ASN A 258 10.10 1.34 -5.48
CA ASN A 258 9.71 0.04 -6.04
C ASN A 258 8.39 0.07 -6.84
N PRO A 259 7.28 0.68 -6.33
CA PRO A 259 6.06 0.80 -7.11
C PRO A 259 6.25 1.56 -8.42
N VAL A 260 7.09 2.59 -8.42
CA VAL A 260 7.42 3.38 -9.61
C VAL A 260 8.26 2.56 -10.60
N ILE A 261 9.29 1.88 -10.12
CA ILE A 261 10.19 1.05 -10.95
C ILE A 261 9.41 -0.10 -11.60
N SER A 262 8.59 -0.81 -10.83
CA SER A 262 7.82 -1.95 -11.33
C SER A 262 6.74 -1.51 -12.33
N THR A 263 6.02 -0.43 -12.06
CA THR A 263 5.03 0.11 -13.02
C THR A 263 5.68 0.65 -14.28
N LEU A 264 6.84 1.30 -14.20
CA LEU A 264 7.63 1.71 -15.38
C LEU A 264 8.14 0.51 -16.18
N LYS A 265 8.56 -0.55 -15.50
CA LYS A 265 9.06 -1.78 -16.15
C LYS A 265 7.96 -2.45 -17.00
N TYR A 266 6.77 -2.63 -16.42
CA TYR A 266 5.71 -3.43 -17.01
C TYR A 266 4.64 -2.61 -17.77
N PHE A 267 4.47 -1.35 -17.45
CA PHE A 267 3.44 -0.47 -18.02
C PHE A 267 4.01 0.81 -18.62
N ARG A 268 5.23 0.75 -19.17
CA ARG A 268 5.93 1.91 -19.74
C ARG A 268 5.10 2.69 -20.74
N GLU A 269 4.27 1.99 -21.53
CA GLU A 269 3.42 2.63 -22.52
C GLU A 269 2.35 3.54 -21.89
N GLU A 270 1.83 3.22 -20.72
CA GLU A 270 0.92 4.14 -20.02
C GLU A 270 1.62 5.44 -19.60
N PHE A 271 2.88 5.37 -19.16
CA PHE A 271 3.68 6.56 -18.86
C PHE A 271 3.92 7.41 -20.12
N ARG A 272 4.22 6.77 -21.25
CA ARG A 272 4.39 7.48 -22.54
C ARG A 272 3.09 8.13 -23.00
N GLN A 273 1.95 7.47 -22.86
CA GLN A 273 0.65 8.05 -23.17
C GLN A 273 0.33 9.26 -22.30
N HIS A 274 0.69 9.25 -21.02
CA HIS A 274 0.56 10.40 -20.13
C HIS A 274 1.52 11.54 -20.52
N ALA A 275 2.76 11.21 -20.87
CA ALA A 275 3.79 12.18 -21.21
C ALA A 275 3.59 12.83 -22.59
N LEU A 276 3.33 12.02 -23.62
CA LEU A 276 3.28 12.44 -25.02
C LEU A 276 1.84 12.59 -25.52
N GLY A 277 1.01 11.57 -25.30
CA GLY A 277 -0.38 11.52 -25.75
C GLY A 277 -1.33 12.40 -24.93
N LYS A 278 -0.91 12.86 -23.74
CA LYS A 278 -1.77 13.59 -22.80
C LYS A 278 -3.08 12.85 -22.56
N GLU A 279 -3.00 11.50 -22.45
CA GLU A 279 -4.15 10.61 -22.38
C GLU A 279 -4.01 9.63 -21.21
N CYS A 280 -5.11 9.44 -20.49
CA CYS A 280 -5.26 8.37 -19.50
C CYS A 280 -6.38 7.43 -19.97
N LYS A 281 -6.03 6.26 -20.52
CA LYS A 281 -7.01 5.29 -21.02
C LYS A 281 -7.93 4.76 -19.92
N ALA A 282 -7.42 4.65 -18.70
CA ALA A 282 -8.21 4.27 -17.53
C ALA A 282 -9.19 5.38 -17.06
N LEU A 283 -9.11 6.58 -17.59
CA LEU A 283 -9.90 7.76 -17.23
C LEU A 283 -9.79 8.19 -15.75
N GLU A 284 -8.85 7.63 -15.02
CA GLU A 284 -8.62 7.91 -13.59
C GLU A 284 -7.95 9.27 -13.37
N CYS A 285 -7.10 9.71 -14.31
CA CYS A 285 -6.45 11.02 -14.26
C CYS A 285 -7.40 12.11 -14.79
N LYS A 286 -8.14 12.71 -13.88
CA LYS A 286 -9.21 13.69 -14.17
C LYS A 286 -8.76 14.86 -15.06
N ALA A 287 -7.49 15.29 -14.95
CA ALA A 287 -6.96 16.39 -15.75
C ALA A 287 -7.01 16.08 -17.26
N MET A 288 -6.83 14.82 -17.63
CA MET A 288 -6.80 14.35 -19.02
C MET A 288 -8.13 13.77 -19.51
N SER A 289 -9.20 13.94 -18.76
CA SER A 289 -10.56 13.50 -19.13
C SER A 289 -11.51 14.67 -19.24
N LYS A 290 -12.61 14.49 -19.98
CA LYS A 290 -13.74 15.41 -20.04
C LYS A 290 -15.04 14.67 -19.80
N ILE A 291 -16.01 15.32 -19.13
CA ILE A 291 -17.37 14.82 -19.00
C ILE A 291 -18.21 15.50 -20.07
N THR A 292 -18.89 14.72 -20.90
CA THR A 292 -19.74 15.27 -21.97
C THR A 292 -21.13 14.68 -21.92
N ILE A 293 -22.11 15.39 -22.48
CA ILE A 293 -23.49 14.94 -22.61
C ILE A 293 -23.72 14.56 -24.07
N ASN A 294 -24.10 13.31 -24.30
CA ASN A 294 -24.50 12.87 -25.64
C ASN A 294 -25.82 13.56 -26.02
N GLN A 295 -25.73 14.37 -27.07
CA GLN A 295 -26.85 15.19 -27.51
C GLN A 295 -28.00 14.38 -28.15
N GLU A 296 -27.75 13.16 -28.62
CA GLU A 296 -28.80 12.30 -29.18
C GLU A 296 -29.67 11.68 -28.08
N THR A 297 -29.06 11.25 -26.97
CA THR A 297 -29.73 10.58 -25.87
C THR A 297 -30.25 11.54 -24.80
N CYS A 298 -29.75 12.78 -24.74
CA CYS A 298 -30.17 13.78 -23.78
C CYS A 298 -31.64 14.22 -24.04
N LYS A 299 -32.49 14.14 -23.02
CA LYS A 299 -33.89 14.57 -23.07
C LYS A 299 -34.17 15.96 -22.46
N GLY A 300 -33.12 16.69 -22.06
CA GLY A 300 -33.27 18.03 -21.50
C GLY A 300 -33.95 18.10 -20.12
N CYS A 301 -33.98 17.01 -19.35
CA CYS A 301 -34.73 16.93 -18.07
C CYS A 301 -34.20 17.82 -16.94
N GLY A 302 -32.97 18.37 -17.06
CA GLY A 302 -32.36 19.30 -16.11
C GLY A 302 -31.81 18.68 -14.82
N LEU A 303 -32.01 17.39 -14.55
CA LEU A 303 -31.54 16.77 -13.30
C LEU A 303 -30.03 16.90 -13.09
N CYS A 304 -29.23 16.71 -14.14
CA CYS A 304 -27.78 16.87 -14.05
C CYS A 304 -27.38 18.32 -13.71
N GLN A 305 -28.10 19.30 -14.20
CA GLN A 305 -27.88 20.73 -13.89
C GLN A 305 -28.25 21.04 -12.43
N LYS A 306 -29.40 20.56 -11.96
CA LYS A 306 -29.85 20.74 -10.57
C LYS A 306 -28.87 20.18 -9.53
N HIS A 307 -28.19 19.08 -9.87
CA HIS A 307 -27.21 18.41 -8.98
C HIS A 307 -25.76 18.80 -9.23
N CYS A 308 -25.49 19.79 -10.08
CA CYS A 308 -24.12 20.23 -10.33
C CYS A 308 -23.65 21.18 -9.22
N PRO A 309 -22.64 20.80 -8.39
CA PRO A 309 -22.21 21.62 -7.25
C PRO A 309 -21.49 22.91 -7.63
N VAL A 310 -21.15 23.09 -8.91
CA VAL A 310 -20.40 24.27 -9.42
C VAL A 310 -21.09 24.93 -10.61
N ASP A 311 -22.37 24.63 -10.83
CA ASP A 311 -23.20 25.20 -11.92
C ASP A 311 -22.51 25.16 -13.29
N ALA A 312 -21.78 24.08 -13.57
CA ALA A 312 -21.07 23.90 -14.84
C ALA A 312 -21.98 23.42 -15.98
N ILE A 313 -23.26 23.09 -15.73
CA ILE A 313 -24.19 22.56 -16.73
C ILE A 313 -25.22 23.61 -17.08
N LYS A 314 -25.31 23.91 -18.39
CA LYS A 314 -26.21 24.94 -18.92
C LYS A 314 -27.30 24.36 -19.83
N GLY A 315 -28.39 25.06 -19.98
CA GLY A 315 -29.55 24.82 -20.84
C GLY A 315 -30.86 25.22 -20.16
N GLU A 316 -31.84 25.70 -20.91
CA GLU A 316 -33.13 26.19 -20.40
C GLU A 316 -34.25 25.23 -20.80
N GLY A 317 -35.33 25.23 -20.01
CA GLY A 317 -36.52 24.43 -20.29
C GLY A 317 -36.20 22.96 -20.62
N ARG A 318 -36.63 22.52 -21.79
CA ARG A 318 -36.37 21.17 -22.34
C ARG A 318 -35.18 21.08 -23.31
N GLU A 319 -34.38 22.12 -23.35
CA GLU A 319 -33.16 22.10 -24.16
C GLU A 319 -32.16 21.03 -23.67
N LYS A 320 -31.41 20.51 -24.62
CA LYS A 320 -30.31 19.57 -24.31
C LYS A 320 -29.22 20.29 -23.53
N ARG A 321 -28.71 19.63 -22.48
CA ARG A 321 -27.71 20.23 -21.57
C ARG A 321 -26.31 20.15 -22.16
N ILE A 322 -25.51 21.18 -21.84
CA ILE A 322 -24.10 21.29 -22.22
C ILE A 322 -23.26 21.52 -20.96
N ILE A 323 -22.08 20.91 -20.87
CA ILE A 323 -21.15 21.08 -19.75
C ILE A 323 -20.05 22.07 -20.11
N ASP A 324 -19.94 23.13 -19.34
CA ASP A 324 -18.81 24.05 -19.37
C ASP A 324 -17.57 23.38 -18.77
N GLN A 325 -16.63 22.97 -19.62
CA GLN A 325 -15.43 22.25 -19.19
C GLN A 325 -14.51 23.08 -18.30
N ASN A 326 -14.56 24.42 -18.39
CA ASN A 326 -13.75 25.31 -17.56
C ASN A 326 -14.25 25.41 -16.13
N LYS A 327 -15.57 25.25 -15.92
CA LYS A 327 -16.19 25.21 -14.60
C LYS A 327 -16.28 23.80 -14.01
N CYS A 328 -16.26 22.79 -14.85
CA CYS A 328 -16.50 21.41 -14.43
C CYS A 328 -15.33 20.86 -13.59
N ILE A 329 -15.59 20.55 -12.32
CA ILE A 329 -14.62 19.89 -11.40
C ILE A 329 -14.54 18.37 -11.57
N LYS A 330 -15.26 17.80 -12.55
CA LYS A 330 -15.24 16.37 -12.90
C LYS A 330 -15.59 15.45 -11.70
N CYS A 331 -16.53 15.87 -10.86
CA CYS A 331 -16.95 15.10 -9.66
C CYS A 331 -17.79 13.86 -10.01
N GLY A 332 -18.38 13.78 -11.20
CA GLY A 332 -19.18 12.63 -11.64
C GLY A 332 -20.64 12.65 -11.19
N THR A 333 -21.08 13.59 -10.35
CA THR A 333 -22.47 13.66 -9.83
C THR A 333 -23.53 13.66 -10.94
N CYS A 334 -23.24 14.32 -12.04
CA CYS A 334 -24.16 14.36 -13.19
C CYS A 334 -24.32 13.00 -13.90
N LEU A 335 -23.29 12.13 -13.87
CA LEU A 335 -23.38 10.78 -14.45
C LEU A 335 -24.34 9.91 -13.64
N THR A 336 -24.25 9.94 -12.31
CA THR A 336 -25.10 9.14 -11.43
C THR A 336 -26.54 9.57 -11.44
N ASN A 337 -26.80 10.88 -11.65
CA ASN A 337 -28.14 11.45 -11.66
C ASN A 337 -28.81 11.50 -13.04
N CYS A 338 -28.16 10.98 -14.09
CA CYS A 338 -28.76 10.96 -15.43
C CYS A 338 -29.58 9.68 -15.67
N PRO A 339 -30.93 9.71 -15.64
CA PRO A 339 -31.76 8.52 -15.85
C PRO A 339 -31.66 7.97 -17.27
N PHE A 340 -31.27 8.82 -18.22
CA PHE A 340 -31.13 8.47 -19.64
C PHE A 340 -29.72 7.98 -20.00
N LYS A 341 -28.79 7.91 -19.01
CA LYS A 341 -27.38 7.54 -19.23
C LYS A 341 -26.72 8.33 -20.38
N ALA A 342 -27.15 9.57 -20.57
CA ALA A 342 -26.69 10.44 -21.64
C ALA A 342 -25.31 11.08 -21.36
N ILE A 343 -24.74 10.89 -20.16
CA ILE A 343 -23.50 11.53 -19.75
C ILE A 343 -22.38 10.51 -19.65
N GLY A 344 -21.22 10.82 -20.21
CA GLY A 344 -20.05 9.95 -20.20
C GLY A 344 -18.75 10.70 -19.91
N ILE A 345 -17.75 9.94 -19.49
CA ILE A 345 -16.36 10.41 -19.33
C ILE A 345 -15.58 9.95 -20.58
N TYR A 346 -14.77 10.85 -21.13
CA TYR A 346 -13.97 10.58 -22.33
C TYR A 346 -12.55 11.12 -22.14
N THR A 347 -11.60 10.55 -22.88
CA THR A 347 -10.27 11.15 -23.02
C THR A 347 -10.36 12.47 -23.80
N LEU A 348 -9.36 13.34 -23.67
CA LEU A 348 -9.32 14.61 -24.41
C LEU A 348 -9.29 14.37 -25.94
N HIS A 349 -8.81 13.22 -26.39
CA HIS A 349 -8.63 12.87 -27.80
C HIS A 349 -9.80 12.08 -28.44
N ASN A 350 -10.99 12.10 -27.83
CA ASN A 350 -12.22 11.53 -28.41
C ASN A 350 -12.27 10.02 -28.64
N VAL A 351 -11.61 9.20 -27.85
CA VAL A 351 -11.90 7.75 -27.84
C VAL A 351 -13.12 7.48 -26.95
N LYS A 352 -14.23 7.02 -27.56
CA LYS A 352 -15.46 6.66 -26.85
C LYS A 352 -15.24 5.34 -26.11
N ILE A 353 -14.92 5.38 -24.82
CA ILE A 353 -14.86 4.20 -23.98
C ILE A 353 -16.20 4.12 -23.24
N ASN A 354 -17.07 3.17 -23.63
CA ASN A 354 -18.30 2.86 -22.89
C ASN A 354 -17.94 2.14 -21.60
N LEU A 355 -17.58 2.90 -20.58
CA LEU A 355 -17.41 2.37 -19.24
C LEU A 355 -18.74 2.40 -18.50
N HIS A 356 -19.27 1.24 -18.18
CA HIS A 356 -20.31 1.09 -17.17
C HIS A 356 -19.69 1.36 -15.80
N TYR A 357 -19.59 2.65 -15.43
CA TYR A 357 -19.11 3.08 -14.14
C TYR A 357 -20.20 2.79 -13.08
N THR A 358 -20.19 1.60 -12.50
CA THR A 358 -20.87 1.35 -11.23
C THR A 358 -20.03 1.97 -10.14
N LEU A 359 -20.40 3.22 -9.75
CA LEU A 359 -19.82 4.01 -8.66
C LEU A 359 -19.95 3.36 -7.26
N LYS A 360 -20.22 2.04 -7.20
CA LYS A 360 -20.41 1.35 -5.91
C LYS A 360 -19.13 0.95 -5.20
N ASN A 361 -17.95 1.12 -5.79
CA ASN A 361 -16.72 0.62 -5.18
C ASN A 361 -15.54 1.60 -5.25
N VAL A 362 -15.76 2.91 -5.17
CA VAL A 362 -14.72 3.77 -4.61
C VAL A 362 -14.82 3.62 -3.09
N ILE A 363 -14.42 2.45 -2.62
CA ILE A 363 -13.93 2.35 -1.25
C ILE A 363 -12.67 3.18 -1.26
N ILE A 364 -12.81 4.47 -0.89
CA ILE A 364 -11.73 5.17 -0.25
C ILE A 364 -11.35 4.26 0.92
N MET A 365 -10.39 3.38 0.67
CA MET A 365 -9.62 2.80 1.74
C MET A 365 -8.94 4.00 2.43
N LYS A 366 -9.70 4.66 3.33
CA LYS A 366 -9.06 5.18 4.52
C LYS A 366 -8.40 3.92 5.08
N LEU A 367 -7.13 3.74 4.71
CA LEU A 367 -6.22 2.92 5.48
C LEU A 367 -6.35 3.45 6.90
N LYS A 368 -7.37 2.94 7.61
CA LYS A 368 -7.43 3.08 9.06
C LYS A 368 -6.08 2.58 9.49
N LYS A 369 -5.34 3.46 10.11
CA LYS A 369 -4.03 3.26 10.71
C LYS A 369 -3.82 1.77 10.98
N ILE A 370 -2.97 1.13 10.15
CA ILE A 370 -2.52 -0.22 10.44
C ILE A 370 -1.71 -0.03 11.71
N VAL A 371 -2.34 -0.38 12.83
CA VAL A 371 -1.65 -0.42 14.12
C VAL A 371 -0.68 -1.59 13.98
N LEU A 372 0.54 -1.27 13.61
CA LEU A 372 1.63 -2.24 13.63
C LEU A 372 1.91 -2.54 15.10
N ILE A 373 1.30 -3.60 15.61
CA ILE A 373 1.60 -4.11 16.95
C ILE A 373 2.90 -4.91 16.79
N LEU A 374 4.01 -4.28 17.13
CA LEU A 374 5.28 -4.96 17.26
C LEU A 374 5.45 -5.40 18.71
N LEU A 375 5.56 -6.71 18.90
CA LEU A 375 5.86 -7.31 20.19
C LEU A 375 7.38 -7.31 20.37
N VAL A 376 7.88 -6.52 21.32
CA VAL A 376 9.28 -6.56 21.75
C VAL A 376 9.35 -7.49 22.95
N ILE A 377 10.00 -8.66 22.77
CA ILE A 377 10.25 -9.60 23.86
C ILE A 377 11.59 -9.27 24.49
N TYR A 378 11.54 -8.92 25.75
CA TYR A 378 12.72 -8.64 26.55
C TYR A 378 13.00 -9.84 27.47
N ILE A 379 14.07 -10.58 27.22
CA ILE A 379 14.55 -11.65 28.12
C ILE A 379 15.51 -11.02 29.11
N ASN A 380 15.06 -10.86 30.36
CA ASN A 380 15.88 -10.29 31.42
C ASN A 380 16.58 -11.43 32.18
N ASN A 381 17.84 -11.66 31.87
CA ASN A 381 18.68 -12.66 32.52
C ASN A 381 19.56 -12.07 33.64
N THR A 382 19.09 -10.98 34.32
CA THR A 382 19.86 -10.37 35.42
C THR A 382 18.95 -10.01 36.58
N LYS A 383 19.40 -10.47 37.73
CA LYS A 383 18.81 -10.18 39.04
C LYS A 383 18.57 -8.67 39.27
N GLY A 384 17.31 -8.29 39.51
CA GLY A 384 16.98 -7.30 40.53
C GLY A 384 17.27 -5.83 40.25
N GLU A 385 16.85 -5.25 39.10
CA GLU A 385 16.65 -3.79 39.05
C GLU A 385 15.18 -3.48 38.77
N LYS A 386 14.50 -2.93 39.78
CA LYS A 386 13.17 -2.34 39.65
C LYS A 386 13.27 -1.17 38.68
N ILE A 387 12.54 -1.29 37.57
CA ILE A 387 12.37 -0.19 36.58
C ILE A 387 11.64 0.95 37.28
N ASN A 388 12.26 2.11 37.34
CA ASN A 388 11.76 3.29 38.02
C ASN A 388 10.56 3.88 37.25
N GLU A 389 9.36 3.78 37.79
CA GLU A 389 8.08 4.21 37.20
C GLU A 389 8.03 5.68 36.76
N ARG A 390 8.94 6.50 37.23
CA ARG A 390 8.98 7.96 36.91
C ARG A 390 9.39 8.31 35.48
N ARG A 391 9.83 7.36 34.62
CA ARG A 391 10.22 7.65 33.23
C ARG A 391 9.09 7.53 32.23
N TYR A 392 7.88 7.19 32.63
CA TYR A 392 6.77 6.88 31.75
C TYR A 392 5.68 7.93 31.62
N SER A 393 5.79 9.08 32.31
CA SER A 393 4.75 10.13 32.35
C SER A 393 4.68 11.02 31.09
N TYR A 394 5.55 10.85 30.10
CA TYR A 394 5.62 11.72 28.92
C TYR A 394 4.95 11.20 27.65
N ILE A 395 4.22 10.08 27.73
CA ILE A 395 3.57 9.49 26.54
C ILE A 395 2.06 9.77 26.49
N ASN A 396 1.50 10.44 27.50
CA ASN A 396 0.05 10.74 27.59
C ASN A 396 -0.28 12.25 27.45
N ASN A 397 0.39 12.97 26.56
CA ASN A 397 -0.08 14.29 26.07
C ASN A 397 0.08 14.39 24.54
#